data_9240e2170d78a21b66193e107ab118fc
#
_entry.id   9240e2170d78a21b66193e107ab118fc
#
_cell.length_a   1.000
_cell.length_b   1.000
_cell.length_c   1.000
_cell.angle_alpha   90.00
_cell.angle_beta   90.00
_cell.angle_gamma   90.00
#
_symmetry.space_group_name_H-M   'P 1'
#
loop_
_entity.id
_entity.type
_entity.pdbx_description
1 polymer ?
#
loop_
_entity_poly.entity_id
_entity_poly.type
_entity_poly.pdbx_seq_one_letter_code
_entity_poly.pdbx_strand_id
1 'polypeptide(L)'
;MVLSFPANGQLWDYIVTSESGNRYYIDPLSIQRKGSIVNYIQLINYPQGTDMSVKGMLSFVQFKTNDCAYHRFNISRLIGYEYENAKGSVVTVEFAKEEKWLAINPKKIAHIIHQEVCNYKY
;
A
#
# COMPACT_ATOMS: atom_id res chain seq x y z
N MET A 1 19.04 3.42 -22.73
CA MET A 1 19.02 2.20 -21.91
C MET A 1 17.62 2.01 -21.35
N VAL A 2 17.02 0.94 -21.72
CA VAL A 2 15.74 0.62 -21.10
C VAL A 2 16.05 -0.06 -19.80
N LEU A 3 15.79 0.61 -18.71
CA LEU A 3 15.73 -0.05 -17.44
C LEU A 3 14.45 -0.87 -17.45
N SER A 4 14.57 -2.13 -17.84
CA SER A 4 13.44 -3.00 -17.63
C SER A 4 13.36 -3.22 -16.14
N PHE A 5 12.51 -2.44 -15.51
CA PHE A 5 12.04 -2.84 -14.19
C PHE A 5 11.05 -3.96 -14.43
N PRO A 6 11.35 -5.18 -13.97
CA PRO A 6 10.30 -6.18 -13.94
C PRO A 6 9.10 -5.56 -13.23
N ALA A 7 7.91 -5.96 -13.61
CA ALA A 7 6.69 -5.43 -13.00
C ALA A 7 6.71 -5.51 -11.47
N ASN A 8 7.51 -6.42 -10.94
CA ASN A 8 7.72 -6.62 -9.51
C ASN A 8 9.09 -6.11 -9.04
N GLY A 9 9.79 -5.33 -9.89
CA GLY A 9 11.08 -4.72 -9.56
C GLY A 9 10.95 -3.33 -8.97
N GLN A 10 9.78 -3.00 -8.46
CA GLN A 10 9.57 -1.76 -7.75
C GLN A 10 10.44 -1.74 -6.50
N LEU A 11 11.04 -0.60 -6.24
CA LEU A 11 11.77 -0.38 -5.00
C LEU A 11 10.76 -0.04 -3.92
N TRP A 12 10.54 -0.98 -3.03
CA TRP A 12 9.62 -0.80 -1.92
C TRP A 12 10.35 -0.20 -0.73
N ASP A 13 9.96 0.99 -0.31
CA ASP A 13 10.49 1.63 0.89
C ASP A 13 9.71 1.14 2.11
N TYR A 14 10.41 0.52 3.03
CA TYR A 14 9.83 0.06 4.28
C TYR A 14 9.43 1.24 5.16
N ILE A 15 8.22 1.18 5.73
CA ILE A 15 7.69 2.24 6.60
C ILE A 15 7.52 1.75 8.03
N VAL A 16 6.78 0.66 8.25
CA VAL A 16 6.41 0.25 9.60
C VAL A 16 5.96 -1.21 9.61
N THR A 17 6.11 -1.84 10.78
CA THR A 17 5.59 -3.19 11.03
C THR A 17 4.51 -3.10 12.12
N SER A 18 3.36 -3.72 11.89
CA SER A 18 2.28 -3.79 12.87
C SER A 18 2.61 -4.80 13.99
N GLU A 19 1.85 -4.77 15.08
CA GLU A 19 2.01 -5.74 16.16
C GLU A 19 1.81 -7.18 15.69
N SER A 20 0.95 -7.39 14.72
CA SER A 20 0.70 -8.72 14.13
C SER A 20 1.81 -9.17 13.17
N GLY A 21 2.81 -8.33 12.92
CA GLY A 21 3.93 -8.65 12.04
C GLY A 21 3.74 -8.27 10.58
N ASN A 22 2.64 -7.62 10.22
CA ASN A 22 2.44 -7.13 8.86
C ASN A 22 3.42 -5.99 8.59
N ARG A 23 4.15 -6.07 7.48
CA ARG A 23 5.15 -5.07 7.10
C ARG A 23 4.60 -4.20 5.98
N TYR A 24 4.66 -2.89 6.17
CA TYR A 24 4.10 -1.89 5.28
C TYR A 24 5.19 -1.14 4.55
N TYR A 25 5.03 -1.03 3.24
CA TYR A 25 5.96 -0.38 2.34
C TYR A 25 5.21 0.56 1.41
N ILE A 26 5.89 1.56 0.88
CA ILE A 26 5.36 2.38 -0.21
C ILE A 26 6.34 2.38 -1.37
N ASP A 27 5.82 2.60 -2.57
CA ASP A 27 6.63 2.82 -3.75
C ASP A 27 6.84 4.33 -3.88
N PRO A 28 8.04 4.85 -3.57
CA PRO A 28 8.27 6.29 -3.60
C PRO A 28 8.09 6.89 -4.98
N LEU A 29 8.34 6.12 -6.03
CA LEU A 29 8.17 6.61 -7.40
C LEU A 29 6.72 6.73 -7.82
N SER A 30 5.81 6.12 -7.06
CA SER A 30 4.36 6.19 -7.34
C SER A 30 3.70 7.43 -6.73
N ILE A 31 4.38 8.13 -5.83
CA ILE A 31 3.79 9.25 -5.10
C ILE A 31 3.53 10.41 -6.04
N GLN A 32 2.25 10.81 -6.16
CA GLN A 32 1.83 11.94 -6.95
C GLN A 32 0.96 12.84 -6.10
N ARG A 33 1.39 14.09 -5.94
CA ARG A 33 0.68 15.04 -5.12
C ARG A 33 0.04 16.14 -5.95
N LYS A 34 -1.23 16.42 -5.67
CA LYS A 34 -1.94 17.55 -6.24
C LYS A 34 -2.69 18.26 -5.12
N GLY A 35 -2.18 19.41 -4.69
CA GLY A 35 -2.73 20.11 -3.53
C GLY A 35 -2.63 19.26 -2.27
N SER A 36 -3.73 19.03 -1.59
CA SER A 36 -3.79 18.20 -0.39
C SER A 36 -3.99 16.70 -0.68
N ILE A 37 -4.14 16.34 -1.94
CA ILE A 37 -4.43 14.96 -2.34
C ILE A 37 -3.13 14.27 -2.80
N VAL A 38 -2.85 13.10 -2.23
CA VAL A 38 -1.67 12.30 -2.57
C VAL A 38 -2.13 10.91 -3.02
N ASN A 39 -1.76 10.54 -4.24
CA ASN A 39 -1.96 9.18 -4.74
C ASN A 39 -0.66 8.40 -4.62
N TYR A 40 -0.73 7.14 -4.25
CA TYR A 40 0.46 6.31 -4.11
C TYR A 40 0.10 4.83 -4.11
N ILE A 41 1.12 3.99 -4.23
CA ILE A 41 0.99 2.54 -4.20
C ILE A 41 1.65 2.03 -2.92
N GLN A 42 0.91 1.23 -2.15
CA GLN A 42 1.34 0.64 -0.90
C GLN A 42 1.42 -0.87 -1.03
N LEU A 43 2.44 -1.45 -0.43
CA LEU A 43 2.60 -2.90 -0.31
C LEU A 43 2.46 -3.31 1.15
N ILE A 44 1.76 -4.41 1.37
CA ILE A 44 1.71 -5.06 2.69
C ILE A 44 2.19 -6.48 2.52
N ASN A 45 3.23 -6.85 3.28
CA ASN A 45 3.68 -8.25 3.38
C ASN A 45 3.14 -8.86 4.67
N TYR A 46 2.53 -10.02 4.54
CA TYR A 46 1.96 -10.75 5.67
C TYR A 46 2.89 -11.87 6.12
N PRO A 47 3.07 -12.07 7.44
CA PRO A 47 3.82 -13.23 7.93
C PRO A 47 3.12 -14.52 7.54
N GLN A 48 3.90 -15.59 7.39
CA GLN A 48 3.34 -16.92 7.23
C GLN A 48 2.59 -17.34 8.50
N GLY A 49 1.54 -18.13 8.34
CA GLY A 49 0.71 -18.56 9.46
C GLY A 49 -0.41 -17.60 9.82
N THR A 50 -0.56 -16.50 9.07
CA THR A 50 -1.68 -15.58 9.24
C THR A 50 -2.88 -16.03 8.40
N ASP A 51 -4.05 -15.41 8.64
CA ASP A 51 -5.26 -15.70 7.87
C ASP A 51 -5.04 -15.46 6.37
N MET A 52 -4.22 -14.47 6.00
CA MET A 52 -3.95 -14.17 4.61
C MET A 52 -3.10 -15.26 3.95
N SER A 53 -2.12 -15.81 4.67
CA SER A 53 -1.31 -16.91 4.14
C SER A 53 -2.15 -18.17 3.94
N VAL A 54 -3.15 -18.40 4.77
CA VAL A 54 -4.09 -19.52 4.61
C VAL A 54 -4.90 -19.36 3.32
N LYS A 55 -5.18 -18.11 2.92
CA LYS A 55 -5.86 -17.83 1.65
C LYS A 55 -4.92 -17.86 0.45
N GLY A 56 -3.67 -18.21 0.64
CA GLY A 56 -2.68 -18.31 -0.43
C GLY A 56 -2.08 -16.98 -0.83
N MET A 57 -2.13 -15.98 0.03
CA MET A 57 -1.61 -14.65 -0.25
C MET A 57 -0.61 -14.23 0.81
N LEU A 58 0.57 -13.80 0.39
CA LEU A 58 1.59 -13.27 1.29
C LEU A 58 1.83 -11.77 1.09
N SER A 59 1.25 -11.16 0.07
CA SER A 59 1.32 -9.71 -0.07
C SER A 59 0.09 -9.14 -0.78
N PHE A 60 -0.18 -7.88 -0.49
CA PHE A 60 -1.19 -7.07 -1.16
C PHE A 60 -0.57 -5.78 -1.64
N VAL A 61 -0.95 -5.38 -2.85
CA VAL A 61 -0.67 -4.04 -3.38
C VAL A 61 -1.97 -3.26 -3.35
N GLN A 62 -1.92 -2.06 -2.79
CA GLN A 62 -3.07 -1.18 -2.66
C GLN A 62 -2.80 0.12 -3.39
N PHE A 63 -3.75 0.53 -4.24
CA PHE A 63 -3.72 1.85 -4.87
C PHE A 63 -4.52 2.78 -3.98
N LYS A 64 -3.83 3.71 -3.32
CA LYS A 64 -4.39 4.54 -2.26
C LYS A 64 -4.35 6.01 -2.61
N THR A 65 -5.31 6.73 -2.06
CA THR A 65 -5.37 8.19 -2.11
C THR A 65 -5.55 8.70 -0.69
N ASN A 66 -4.67 9.60 -0.24
CA ASN A 66 -4.80 10.26 1.05
C ASN A 66 -5.15 11.72 0.85
N ASP A 67 -6.06 12.20 1.68
CA ASP A 67 -6.42 13.61 1.77
C ASP A 67 -5.71 14.18 2.99
N CYS A 68 -4.64 14.94 2.75
CA CYS A 68 -3.79 15.45 3.83
C CYS A 68 -4.47 16.56 4.63
N ALA A 69 -5.45 17.25 4.05
CA ALA A 69 -6.17 18.30 4.75
C ALA A 69 -7.21 17.75 5.72
N TYR A 70 -7.90 16.68 5.35
CA TYR A 70 -8.99 16.11 6.14
C TYR A 70 -8.64 14.80 6.83
N HIS A 71 -7.38 14.36 6.77
CA HIS A 71 -6.89 13.15 7.46
C HIS A 71 -7.76 11.93 7.17
N ARG A 72 -7.90 11.62 5.90
CA ARG A 72 -8.69 10.49 5.43
C ARG A 72 -8.03 9.86 4.21
N PHE A 73 -8.42 8.62 3.91
CA PHE A 73 -7.89 7.91 2.74
C PHE A 73 -8.96 7.07 2.09
N ASN A 74 -8.70 6.70 0.85
CA ASN A 74 -9.49 5.67 0.17
C ASN A 74 -8.55 4.71 -0.58
N ILE A 75 -9.09 3.55 -0.90
CA ILE A 75 -8.40 2.52 -1.66
C ILE A 75 -9.24 2.29 -2.91
N SER A 76 -8.64 2.49 -4.09
CA SER A 76 -9.34 2.30 -5.35
C SER A 76 -9.15 0.90 -5.92
N ARG A 77 -8.08 0.21 -5.54
CA ARG A 77 -7.74 -1.08 -6.12
C ARG A 77 -6.87 -1.88 -5.16
N LEU A 78 -7.11 -3.19 -5.12
CA LEU A 78 -6.33 -4.15 -4.34
C LEU A 78 -5.88 -5.28 -5.27
N ILE A 79 -4.62 -5.70 -5.14
CA ILE A 79 -4.11 -6.86 -5.85
C ILE A 79 -3.40 -7.76 -4.83
N GLY A 80 -3.89 -8.99 -4.69
CA GLY A 80 -3.26 -9.98 -3.81
C GLY A 80 -2.31 -10.88 -4.59
N TYR A 81 -1.15 -11.15 -4.03
CA TYR A 81 -0.09 -11.94 -4.63
C TYR A 81 0.26 -13.15 -3.79
N GLU A 82 0.69 -14.21 -4.46
CA GLU A 82 1.04 -15.48 -3.84
C GLU A 82 2.22 -15.34 -2.85
N TYR A 83 3.23 -14.57 -3.25
CA TYR A 83 4.45 -14.40 -2.45
C TYR A 83 4.62 -12.98 -1.97
N GLU A 84 5.61 -12.78 -1.09
CA GLU A 84 5.97 -11.45 -0.60
C GLU A 84 6.45 -10.54 -1.74
N ASN A 85 6.39 -9.24 -1.49
CA ASN A 85 6.90 -8.21 -2.39
C ASN A 85 6.21 -8.18 -3.76
N ALA A 86 4.93 -8.50 -3.79
CA ALA A 86 4.12 -8.51 -5.02
C ALA A 86 4.68 -9.47 -6.08
N LYS A 87 5.15 -10.63 -5.64
CA LYS A 87 5.73 -11.66 -6.51
C LYS A 87 4.82 -12.87 -6.62
N GLY A 88 5.06 -13.66 -7.66
CA GLY A 88 4.28 -14.85 -7.93
C GLY A 88 2.98 -14.54 -8.63
N SER A 89 2.06 -15.47 -8.57
CA SER A 89 0.77 -15.35 -9.25
C SER A 89 -0.15 -14.35 -8.55
N VAL A 90 -0.92 -13.63 -9.35
CA VAL A 90 -2.01 -12.81 -8.82
C VAL A 90 -3.11 -13.74 -8.33
N VAL A 91 -3.48 -13.60 -7.07
CA VAL A 91 -4.53 -14.41 -6.43
C VAL A 91 -5.88 -13.72 -6.52
N THR A 92 -5.91 -12.41 -6.36
CA THR A 92 -7.15 -11.64 -6.42
C THR A 92 -6.88 -10.23 -6.93
N VAL A 93 -7.87 -9.66 -7.61
CA VAL A 93 -7.90 -8.25 -8.00
C VAL A 93 -9.26 -7.71 -7.62
N GLU A 94 -9.29 -6.63 -6.87
CA GLU A 94 -10.52 -5.99 -6.46
C GLU A 94 -10.46 -4.50 -6.78
N PHE A 95 -11.56 -3.98 -7.30
CA PHE A 95 -11.73 -2.56 -7.59
C PHE A 95 -12.83 -2.01 -6.71
N ALA A 96 -12.63 -0.81 -6.18
CA ALA A 96 -13.69 -0.11 -5.47
C ALA A 96 -14.82 0.23 -6.44
N LYS A 97 -16.06 -0.10 -6.06
CA LYS A 97 -17.24 0.22 -6.86
C LYS A 97 -17.61 1.70 -6.76
N GLU A 98 -17.23 2.32 -5.65
CA GLU A 98 -17.47 3.73 -5.40
C GLU A 98 -16.37 4.27 -4.49
N GLU A 99 -16.15 5.57 -4.55
CA GLU A 99 -15.18 6.22 -3.68
C GLU A 99 -15.72 6.21 -2.24
N LYS A 100 -14.91 5.69 -1.34
CA LYS A 100 -15.25 5.64 0.08
C LYS A 100 -14.09 6.14 0.91
N TRP A 101 -14.28 7.28 1.54
CA TRP A 101 -13.28 7.87 2.42
C TRP A 101 -13.37 7.29 3.82
N LEU A 102 -12.22 6.89 4.34
CA LEU A 102 -12.08 6.35 5.68
C LEU A 102 -11.26 7.32 6.52
N ALA A 103 -11.76 7.66 7.69
CA ALA A 103 -11.03 8.53 8.62
C ALA A 103 -9.77 7.82 9.13
N ILE A 104 -8.70 8.58 9.31
CA ILE A 104 -7.44 8.05 9.81
C ILE A 104 -7.40 8.20 11.33
N ASN A 105 -7.31 7.08 12.02
CA ASN A 105 -7.16 7.06 13.48
C ASN A 105 -5.71 7.37 13.84
N PRO A 106 -5.42 8.42 14.64
CA PRO A 106 -4.05 8.77 15.01
C PRO A 106 -3.26 7.67 15.73
N LYS A 107 -3.94 6.67 16.28
CA LYS A 107 -3.32 5.56 17.01
C LYS A 107 -3.04 4.34 16.15
N LYS A 108 -3.35 4.39 14.85
CA LYS A 108 -3.25 3.22 13.96
C LYS A 108 -2.14 3.39 12.94
N ILE A 109 -1.76 2.27 12.32
CA ILE A 109 -0.73 2.20 11.26
C ILE A 109 -1.04 3.19 10.13
N ALA A 110 -2.33 3.34 9.78
CA ALA A 110 -2.73 4.26 8.70
C ALA A 110 -2.26 5.69 8.95
N HIS A 111 -2.14 6.10 10.22
CA HIS A 111 -1.63 7.43 10.57
C HIS A 111 -0.15 7.58 10.23
N ILE A 112 0.64 6.53 10.50
CA ILE A 112 2.08 6.53 10.20
C ILE A 112 2.28 6.63 8.68
N ILE A 113 1.53 5.85 7.92
CA ILE A 113 1.57 5.91 6.45
C ILE A 113 1.15 7.30 5.96
N HIS A 114 0.08 7.85 6.54
CA HIS A 114 -0.43 9.18 6.19
C HIS A 114 0.64 10.25 6.37
N GLN A 115 1.33 10.25 7.51
CA GLN A 115 2.41 11.19 7.77
C GLN A 115 3.54 11.05 6.75
N GLU A 116 3.90 9.82 6.41
CA GLU A 116 4.96 9.57 5.43
C GLU A 116 4.60 10.16 4.07
N VAL A 117 3.43 9.85 3.54
CA VAL A 117 3.07 10.29 2.19
C VAL A 117 2.70 11.76 2.13
N CYS A 118 2.11 12.32 3.19
CA CYS A 118 1.75 13.73 3.22
C CYS A 118 2.96 14.65 3.43
N ASN A 119 4.02 14.14 4.05
CA ASN A 119 5.25 14.89 4.29
C ASN A 119 6.37 14.50 3.31
N TYR A 120 6.08 13.67 2.33
CA TYR A 120 7.07 13.20 1.38
C TYR A 120 7.63 14.38 0.58
N LYS A 121 8.96 14.46 0.50
CA LYS A 121 9.66 15.48 -0.28
C LYS A 121 10.32 14.82 -1.48
N TYR A 122 10.03 15.36 -2.64
CA TYR A 122 10.64 14.91 -3.90
C TYR A 122 12.08 15.34 -4.01
#